data_0ab8ef5f6113fa281abaa7d44ef487f3
#
_entry.id   0ab8ef5f6113fa281abaa7d44ef487f3
#
_cell.length_a   1.000
_cell.length_b   1.000
_cell.length_c   1.000
_cell.angle_alpha   90.00
_cell.angle_beta   90.00
_cell.angle_gamma   90.00
#
_symmetry.space_group_name_H-M   'P 1'
#
loop_
_entity.id
_entity.type
_entity.pdbx_description
1 polymer ?
#
loop_
_entity_poly.entity_id
_entity_poly.type
_entity_poly.pdbx_seq_one_letter_code
_entity_poly.pdbx_strand_id
1 'polypeptide(L)'
;ENSRGGNGFLVLLRHGQTVWSESGQHTGRTNIPLTAVGEQQAADAGRRLREAFPEGFSQGCVFSSPLKRACQTAALAGFADYGVLDGIAEWDYGRAEGRTRQQVSEASGFEWDVWRDGPRSLTPTLEGDWVETLPSGEQVPVHAGPGETLEEVAARAKIAIDEIVPLLKDGHNVLLVAHAHILRILASQWLGVDPHFARLLRLDTAHYSVLSVYKGDNVIERWNA
;
A
#
# COMPACT_ATOMS: atom_id res chain seq x y z
N GLU A 1 8.07 29.71 13.67
CA GLU A 1 6.80 29.09 14.08
C GLU A 1 6.75 27.67 13.48
N ASN A 2 6.59 26.67 14.33
CA ASN A 2 6.44 25.30 13.87
C ASN A 2 5.03 25.12 13.27
N SER A 3 4.91 25.25 11.95
CA SER A 3 3.63 25.17 11.22
C SER A 3 2.92 23.82 11.38
N ARG A 4 3.65 22.77 11.83
CA ARG A 4 3.10 21.43 12.11
C ARG A 4 2.53 21.29 13.53
N GLY A 5 2.64 22.33 14.36
CA GLY A 5 2.14 22.27 15.74
C GLY A 5 2.80 21.19 16.60
N GLY A 6 4.03 20.80 16.30
CA GLY A 6 4.75 19.73 17.00
C GLY A 6 4.44 18.31 16.52
N ASN A 7 3.54 18.12 15.55
CA ASN A 7 3.24 16.80 14.99
C ASN A 7 4.40 16.24 14.18
N GLY A 8 4.59 14.91 14.22
CA GLY A 8 5.49 14.19 13.34
C GLY A 8 4.93 14.06 11.92
N PHE A 9 5.78 13.58 11.00
CA PHE A 9 5.39 13.22 9.63
C PHE A 9 4.83 11.80 9.59
N LEU A 10 3.79 11.60 8.79
CA LEU A 10 3.32 10.28 8.39
C LEU A 10 3.89 9.96 7.02
N VAL A 11 4.83 9.03 6.97
CA VAL A 11 5.56 8.65 5.76
C VAL A 11 5.02 7.33 5.24
N LEU A 12 4.67 7.30 3.97
CA LEU A 12 4.07 6.15 3.29
C LEU A 12 5.07 5.62 2.26
N LEU A 13 5.49 4.36 2.38
CA LEU A 13 6.41 3.71 1.44
C LEU A 13 5.70 2.54 0.75
N ARG A 14 5.58 2.59 -0.57
CA ARG A 14 5.14 1.45 -1.35
C ARG A 14 6.27 0.44 -1.49
N HIS A 15 5.93 -0.87 -1.42
CA HIS A 15 6.89 -1.95 -1.66
C HIS A 15 7.58 -1.85 -3.03
N GLY A 16 8.71 -2.51 -3.16
CA GLY A 16 9.47 -2.60 -4.41
C GLY A 16 8.78 -3.45 -5.48
N GLN A 17 9.40 -3.49 -6.67
CA GLN A 17 8.89 -4.24 -7.83
C GLN A 17 8.67 -5.73 -7.52
N THR A 18 7.57 -6.26 -8.04
CA THR A 18 7.27 -7.69 -8.12
C THR A 18 6.99 -8.07 -9.58
N VAL A 19 6.97 -9.36 -9.89
CA VAL A 19 6.62 -9.80 -11.26
C VAL A 19 5.18 -9.38 -11.62
N TRP A 20 4.27 -9.34 -10.67
CA TRP A 20 2.89 -8.91 -10.91
C TRP A 20 2.73 -7.39 -10.98
N SER A 21 3.55 -6.60 -10.28
CA SER A 21 3.55 -5.15 -10.49
C SER A 21 4.01 -4.77 -11.89
N GLU A 22 4.88 -5.58 -12.49
CA GLU A 22 5.34 -5.39 -13.87
C GLU A 22 4.30 -5.84 -14.90
N SER A 23 3.65 -6.99 -14.67
CA SER A 23 2.65 -7.53 -15.60
C SER A 23 1.30 -6.82 -15.52
N GLY A 24 1.04 -6.07 -14.45
CA GLY A 24 -0.26 -5.42 -14.21
C GLY A 24 -1.31 -6.36 -13.62
N GLN A 25 -0.92 -7.54 -13.14
CA GLN A 25 -1.81 -8.44 -12.44
C GLN A 25 -2.17 -7.88 -11.06
N HIS A 26 -3.45 -7.91 -10.71
CA HIS A 26 -3.90 -7.44 -9.40
C HIS A 26 -3.29 -8.28 -8.30
N THR A 27 -2.52 -7.62 -7.43
CA THR A 27 -1.81 -8.25 -6.33
C THR A 27 -2.39 -7.75 -5.01
N GLY A 28 -3.41 -8.44 -4.52
CA GLY A 28 -4.03 -8.17 -3.23
C GLY A 28 -3.36 -8.97 -2.12
N ARG A 29 -3.99 -10.06 -1.74
CA ARG A 29 -3.54 -10.90 -0.60
C ARG A 29 -2.53 -11.98 -0.99
N THR A 30 -2.23 -12.15 -2.27
CA THR A 30 -1.23 -13.11 -2.73
C THR A 30 0.18 -12.65 -2.35
N ASN A 31 0.98 -13.55 -1.80
CA ASN A 31 2.35 -13.25 -1.35
C ASN A 31 3.36 -13.38 -2.50
N ILE A 32 3.30 -12.47 -3.46
CA ILE A 32 4.30 -12.37 -4.52
C ILE A 32 5.55 -11.68 -3.95
N PRO A 33 6.74 -12.30 -4.01
CA PRO A 33 7.97 -11.70 -3.50
C PRO A 33 8.50 -10.60 -4.40
N LEU A 34 9.42 -9.79 -3.86
CA LEU A 34 10.16 -8.81 -4.65
C LEU A 34 11.01 -9.50 -5.71
N THR A 35 11.17 -8.85 -6.87
CA THR A 35 12.19 -9.20 -7.85
C THR A 35 13.57 -8.70 -7.37
N ALA A 36 14.65 -9.12 -8.04
CA ALA A 36 15.99 -8.57 -7.77
C ALA A 36 16.02 -7.04 -7.92
N VAL A 37 15.30 -6.50 -8.92
CA VAL A 37 15.12 -5.04 -9.09
C VAL A 37 14.38 -4.45 -7.91
N GLY A 38 13.30 -5.10 -7.46
CA GLY A 38 12.52 -4.66 -6.31
C GLY A 38 13.33 -4.63 -5.01
N GLU A 39 14.20 -5.59 -4.80
CA GLU A 39 15.13 -5.62 -3.66
C GLU A 39 16.08 -4.42 -3.68
N GLN A 40 16.64 -4.11 -4.85
CA GLN A 40 17.52 -2.96 -5.03
C GLN A 40 16.78 -1.64 -4.83
N GLN A 41 15.53 -1.56 -5.34
CA GLN A 41 14.67 -0.40 -5.13
C GLN A 41 14.38 -0.17 -3.63
N ALA A 42 14.16 -1.24 -2.87
CA ALA A 42 13.90 -1.15 -1.43
C ALA A 42 15.13 -0.61 -0.68
N ALA A 43 16.34 -1.10 -0.99
CA ALA A 43 17.58 -0.61 -0.40
C ALA A 43 17.80 0.88 -0.72
N ASP A 44 17.56 1.28 -1.97
CA ASP A 44 17.66 2.68 -2.39
C ASP A 44 16.62 3.57 -1.70
N ALA A 45 15.39 3.09 -1.54
CA ALA A 45 14.35 3.81 -0.81
C ALA A 45 14.77 4.08 0.65
N GLY A 46 15.40 3.11 1.30
CA GLY A 46 15.95 3.28 2.65
C GLY A 46 16.98 4.40 2.72
N ARG A 47 17.89 4.46 1.74
CA ARG A 47 18.87 5.55 1.64
C ARG A 47 18.20 6.91 1.48
N ARG A 48 17.22 7.03 0.58
CA ARG A 48 16.49 8.28 0.34
C ARG A 48 15.69 8.72 1.57
N LEU A 49 15.10 7.78 2.30
CA LEU A 49 14.39 8.07 3.56
C LEU A 49 15.32 8.57 4.65
N ARG A 50 16.52 8.01 4.78
CA ARG A 50 17.52 8.49 5.75
C ARG A 50 18.01 9.90 5.41
N GLU A 51 18.14 10.22 4.13
CA GLU A 51 18.49 11.58 3.69
C GLU A 51 17.36 12.58 3.97
N ALA A 52 16.11 12.20 3.70
CA ALA A 52 14.95 13.06 3.88
C ALA A 52 14.57 13.23 5.37
N PHE A 53 14.81 12.21 6.18
CA PHE A 53 14.48 12.18 7.62
C PHE A 53 15.71 11.77 8.43
N PRO A 54 16.69 12.70 8.59
CA PRO A 54 17.95 12.41 9.31
C PRO A 54 17.74 11.99 10.77
N GLU A 55 16.68 12.48 11.42
CA GLU A 55 16.28 12.08 12.77
C GLU A 55 15.73 10.63 12.82
N GLY A 56 15.40 10.07 11.68
CA GLY A 56 14.91 8.71 11.54
C GLY A 56 13.51 8.50 12.10
N PHE A 57 13.22 7.24 12.38
CA PHE A 57 11.95 6.78 12.94
C PHE A 57 12.25 6.06 14.26
N SER A 58 11.61 6.50 15.33
CA SER A 58 11.81 5.91 16.65
C SER A 58 11.32 4.45 16.70
N GLN A 59 11.84 3.69 17.64
CA GLN A 59 11.36 2.34 17.89
C GLN A 59 9.85 2.35 18.14
N GLY A 60 9.11 1.42 17.51
CA GLY A 60 7.66 1.36 17.61
C GLY A 60 6.92 2.32 16.68
N CYS A 61 7.63 3.04 15.79
CA CYS A 61 7.05 3.98 14.84
C CYS A 61 7.20 3.55 13.38
N VAL A 62 7.63 2.32 13.11
CA VAL A 62 7.65 1.71 11.78
C VAL A 62 6.71 0.54 11.75
N PHE A 63 5.79 0.53 10.78
CA PHE A 63 4.81 -0.53 10.59
C PHE A 63 4.84 -1.02 9.16
N SER A 64 4.67 -2.33 8.99
CA SER A 64 4.53 -2.96 7.68
C SER A 64 3.17 -3.64 7.55
N SER A 65 2.66 -3.66 6.33
CA SER A 65 1.62 -4.62 5.94
C SER A 65 2.10 -6.03 6.26
N PRO A 66 1.19 -6.97 6.58
CA PRO A 66 1.56 -8.38 6.82
C PRO A 66 2.05 -9.11 5.56
N LEU A 67 1.85 -8.54 4.36
CA LEU A 67 2.16 -9.20 3.10
C LEU A 67 3.68 -9.18 2.83
N LYS A 68 4.17 -10.30 2.30
CA LYS A 68 5.61 -10.59 2.15
C LYS A 68 6.39 -9.48 1.45
N ARG A 69 5.89 -8.95 0.33
CA ARG A 69 6.57 -7.89 -0.44
C ARG A 69 6.78 -6.60 0.36
N ALA A 70 5.83 -6.26 1.25
CA ALA A 70 5.97 -5.10 2.12
C ALA A 70 6.99 -5.37 3.25
N CYS A 71 6.92 -6.53 3.88
CA CYS A 71 7.88 -6.94 4.91
C CYS A 71 9.31 -6.99 4.36
N GLN A 72 9.51 -7.54 3.17
CA GLN A 72 10.80 -7.57 2.49
C GLN A 72 11.32 -6.14 2.22
N THR A 73 10.44 -5.26 1.74
CA THR A 73 10.81 -3.86 1.48
C THR A 73 11.25 -3.16 2.76
N ALA A 74 10.49 -3.31 3.85
CA ALA A 74 10.83 -2.72 5.14
C ALA A 74 12.20 -3.17 5.62
N ALA A 75 12.47 -4.48 5.59
CA ALA A 75 13.73 -5.04 6.04
C ALA A 75 14.91 -4.56 5.19
N LEU A 76 14.78 -4.61 3.86
CA LEU A 76 15.83 -4.18 2.92
C LEU A 76 16.08 -2.67 2.95
N ALA A 77 15.07 -1.88 3.28
CA ALA A 77 15.21 -0.44 3.50
C ALA A 77 15.93 -0.10 4.81
N GLY A 78 16.22 -1.09 5.64
CA GLY A 78 16.91 -0.90 6.92
C GLY A 78 15.99 -0.79 8.13
N PHE A 79 14.72 -1.16 7.99
CA PHE A 79 13.70 -1.10 9.03
C PHE A 79 13.20 -2.51 9.38
N ALA A 80 14.14 -3.42 9.71
CA ALA A 80 13.81 -4.82 10.03
C ALA A 80 13.03 -4.97 11.35
N ASP A 81 13.15 -4.00 12.26
CA ASP A 81 12.41 -3.95 13.52
C ASP A 81 11.11 -3.17 13.34
N TYR A 82 10.18 -3.72 12.60
CA TYR A 82 8.87 -3.14 12.33
C TYR A 82 7.77 -3.89 13.09
N GLY A 83 6.69 -3.17 13.43
CA GLY A 83 5.42 -3.78 13.84
C GLY A 83 4.59 -4.14 12.62
N VAL A 84 3.72 -5.15 12.76
CA VAL A 84 2.75 -5.50 11.70
C VAL A 84 1.44 -4.76 11.97
N LEU A 85 0.92 -4.11 10.94
CA LEU A 85 -0.37 -3.42 10.97
C LEU A 85 -1.28 -4.02 9.91
N ASP A 86 -2.20 -4.89 10.34
CA ASP A 86 -3.08 -5.64 9.42
C ASP A 86 -3.97 -4.71 8.59
N GLY A 87 -4.36 -3.56 9.14
CA GLY A 87 -5.22 -2.58 8.48
C GLY A 87 -4.62 -1.96 7.22
N ILE A 88 -3.30 -2.07 7.01
CA ILE A 88 -2.65 -1.56 5.80
C ILE A 88 -2.28 -2.67 4.80
N ALA A 89 -2.84 -3.88 4.96
CA ALA A 89 -2.79 -4.87 3.90
C ALA A 89 -3.47 -4.31 2.64
N GLU A 90 -3.01 -4.77 1.46
CA GLU A 90 -3.56 -4.28 0.19
C GLU A 90 -5.05 -4.63 0.06
N TRP A 91 -5.73 -3.90 -0.80
CA TRP A 91 -7.10 -4.17 -1.20
C TRP A 91 -7.24 -5.65 -1.58
N ASP A 92 -8.21 -6.33 -0.99
CA ASP A 92 -8.59 -7.68 -1.41
C ASP A 92 -9.36 -7.56 -2.72
N TYR A 93 -8.66 -7.82 -3.83
CA TYR A 93 -9.26 -7.70 -5.16
C TYR A 93 -10.20 -8.85 -5.52
N GLY A 94 -10.34 -9.83 -4.63
CA GLY A 94 -11.31 -10.90 -4.79
C GLY A 94 -11.21 -11.60 -6.14
N ARG A 95 -12.26 -11.50 -6.93
CA ARG A 95 -12.37 -12.12 -8.26
C ARG A 95 -11.39 -11.59 -9.30
N ALA A 96 -10.79 -10.44 -9.07
CA ALA A 96 -9.76 -9.88 -9.94
C ALA A 96 -8.34 -10.32 -9.57
N GLU A 97 -8.14 -11.00 -8.45
CA GLU A 97 -6.82 -11.41 -7.96
C GLU A 97 -6.05 -12.19 -9.04
N GLY A 98 -4.78 -11.82 -9.24
CA GLY A 98 -3.89 -12.48 -10.21
C GLY A 98 -4.20 -12.22 -11.68
N ARG A 99 -5.16 -11.37 -11.98
CA ARG A 99 -5.60 -11.01 -13.34
C ARG A 99 -5.31 -9.56 -13.65
N THR A 100 -4.95 -9.28 -14.90
CA THR A 100 -4.84 -7.89 -15.38
C THR A 100 -6.24 -7.30 -15.58
N ARG A 101 -6.33 -5.96 -15.66
CA ARG A 101 -7.59 -5.28 -15.98
C ARG A 101 -8.21 -5.79 -17.29
N GLN A 102 -7.37 -6.01 -18.31
CA GLN A 102 -7.82 -6.55 -19.59
C GLN A 102 -8.41 -7.95 -19.44
N GLN A 103 -7.72 -8.85 -18.73
CA GLN A 103 -8.20 -10.22 -18.49
C GLN A 103 -9.52 -10.21 -17.74
N VAL A 104 -9.66 -9.36 -16.72
CA VAL A 104 -10.91 -9.21 -15.96
C VAL A 104 -12.03 -8.70 -16.86
N SER A 105 -11.77 -7.69 -17.67
CA SER A 105 -12.77 -7.11 -18.58
C SER A 105 -13.23 -8.12 -19.64
N GLU A 106 -12.30 -8.88 -20.22
CA GLU A 106 -12.62 -9.94 -21.19
C GLU A 106 -13.46 -11.05 -20.57
N ALA A 107 -13.09 -11.52 -19.37
CA ALA A 107 -13.84 -12.56 -18.67
C ALA A 107 -15.23 -12.12 -18.22
N SER A 108 -15.42 -10.82 -17.96
CA SER A 108 -16.66 -10.25 -17.43
C SER A 108 -17.61 -9.75 -18.52
N GLY A 109 -17.12 -9.52 -19.73
CA GLY A 109 -17.92 -9.03 -20.84
C GLY A 109 -18.22 -7.51 -20.80
N PHE A 110 -17.52 -6.75 -19.95
CA PHE A 110 -17.60 -5.30 -19.89
C PHE A 110 -16.26 -4.71 -19.50
N GLU A 111 -16.05 -3.43 -19.78
CA GLU A 111 -14.84 -2.70 -19.38
C GLU A 111 -14.87 -2.43 -17.86
N TRP A 112 -14.19 -3.29 -17.12
CA TRP A 112 -14.15 -3.23 -15.65
C TRP A 112 -13.11 -2.23 -15.16
N ASP A 113 -13.46 -1.50 -14.12
CA ASP A 113 -12.57 -0.59 -13.41
C ASP A 113 -12.69 -0.80 -11.90
N VAL A 114 -11.56 -0.98 -11.22
CA VAL A 114 -11.56 -1.30 -9.78
C VAL A 114 -12.21 -0.20 -8.94
N TRP A 115 -12.02 1.06 -9.31
CA TRP A 115 -12.54 2.20 -8.56
C TRP A 115 -14.04 2.38 -8.74
N ARG A 116 -14.53 2.24 -9.98
CA ARG A 116 -15.93 2.40 -10.32
C ARG A 116 -16.77 1.19 -9.94
N ASP A 117 -16.25 0.01 -10.25
CA ASP A 117 -17.04 -1.24 -10.20
C ASP A 117 -16.70 -2.10 -8.98
N GLY A 118 -15.43 -2.13 -8.58
CA GLY A 118 -14.96 -3.00 -7.50
C GLY A 118 -14.95 -4.49 -7.86
N PRO A 119 -14.33 -5.33 -7.02
CA PRO A 119 -14.24 -6.78 -7.30
C PRO A 119 -15.58 -7.51 -7.17
N ARG A 120 -16.50 -7.04 -6.35
CA ARG A 120 -17.80 -7.70 -6.15
C ARG A 120 -18.77 -7.57 -7.33
N SER A 121 -18.51 -6.66 -8.27
CA SER A 121 -19.26 -6.54 -9.51
C SER A 121 -18.98 -7.68 -10.49
N LEU A 122 -17.89 -8.44 -10.26
CA LEU A 122 -17.47 -9.52 -11.12
C LEU A 122 -18.27 -10.79 -10.87
N THR A 123 -18.30 -11.68 -11.89
CA THR A 123 -19.02 -12.95 -11.77
C THR A 123 -18.37 -13.90 -10.77
N PRO A 124 -19.16 -14.61 -9.93
CA PRO A 124 -18.64 -15.61 -9.01
C PRO A 124 -17.85 -16.76 -9.69
N THR A 125 -18.01 -16.98 -10.98
CA THR A 125 -17.25 -17.99 -11.72
C THR A 125 -15.74 -17.73 -11.74
N LEU A 126 -15.31 -16.50 -11.40
CA LEU A 126 -13.91 -16.14 -11.28
C LEU A 126 -13.31 -16.50 -9.92
N GLU A 127 -14.12 -16.91 -8.95
CA GLU A 127 -13.63 -17.35 -7.65
C GLU A 127 -12.92 -18.70 -7.75
N GLY A 128 -11.96 -18.92 -6.88
CA GLY A 128 -11.26 -20.20 -6.78
C GLY A 128 -9.88 -20.07 -6.17
N ASP A 129 -9.23 -21.19 -6.08
CA ASP A 129 -7.87 -21.35 -5.61
C ASP A 129 -7.02 -21.98 -6.69
N TRP A 130 -5.80 -21.49 -6.85
CA TRP A 130 -4.81 -22.10 -7.73
C TRP A 130 -3.40 -21.83 -7.21
N VAL A 131 -2.44 -22.45 -7.86
CA VAL A 131 -1.02 -22.22 -7.60
C VAL A 131 -0.40 -21.54 -8.81
N GLU A 132 0.18 -20.38 -8.58
CA GLU A 132 0.94 -19.64 -9.59
C GLU A 132 2.40 -20.09 -9.54
N THR A 133 2.98 -20.43 -10.68
CA THR A 133 4.41 -20.68 -10.80
C THR A 133 5.09 -19.43 -11.34
N LEU A 134 5.93 -18.83 -10.54
CA LEU A 134 6.67 -17.62 -10.91
C LEU A 134 7.84 -17.96 -11.85
N PRO A 135 8.39 -16.96 -12.57
CA PRO A 135 9.57 -17.18 -13.43
C PRO A 135 10.78 -17.79 -12.70
N SER A 136 10.89 -17.58 -11.40
CA SER A 136 11.92 -18.18 -10.53
C SER A 136 11.70 -19.69 -10.29
N GLY A 137 10.53 -20.21 -10.60
CA GLY A 137 10.08 -21.55 -10.24
C GLY A 137 9.37 -21.63 -8.89
N GLU A 138 9.35 -20.56 -8.13
CA GLU A 138 8.60 -20.51 -6.86
C GLU A 138 7.11 -20.66 -7.12
N GLN A 139 6.46 -21.51 -6.35
CA GLN A 139 5.02 -21.72 -6.40
C GLN A 139 4.33 -20.94 -5.29
N VAL A 140 3.34 -20.13 -5.67
CA VAL A 140 2.62 -19.25 -4.75
C VAL A 140 1.12 -19.59 -4.79
N PRO A 141 0.48 -19.90 -3.64
CA PRO A 141 -0.96 -20.12 -3.61
C PRO A 141 -1.69 -18.77 -3.84
N VAL A 142 -2.74 -18.83 -4.66
CA VAL A 142 -3.60 -17.70 -4.99
C VAL A 142 -5.03 -18.05 -4.63
N HIS A 143 -5.70 -17.13 -3.94
CA HIS A 143 -7.11 -17.24 -3.59
C HIS A 143 -7.89 -16.06 -4.17
N ALA A 144 -8.93 -16.35 -4.93
CA ALA A 144 -9.87 -15.38 -5.47
C ALA A 144 -11.25 -15.59 -4.84
N GLY A 145 -11.60 -14.75 -3.89
CA GLY A 145 -12.91 -14.73 -3.24
C GLY A 145 -13.76 -13.55 -3.76
N PRO A 146 -14.78 -13.10 -2.99
CA PRO A 146 -15.60 -11.96 -3.38
C PRO A 146 -14.86 -10.62 -3.32
N GLY A 147 -13.88 -10.48 -2.45
CA GLY A 147 -13.10 -9.25 -2.28
C GLY A 147 -13.74 -8.20 -1.40
N GLU A 148 -13.10 -7.04 -1.33
CA GLU A 148 -13.54 -5.89 -0.55
C GLU A 148 -14.14 -4.81 -1.46
N THR A 149 -15.12 -4.05 -0.93
CA THR A 149 -15.54 -2.79 -1.54
C THR A 149 -14.54 -1.68 -1.23
N LEU A 150 -14.55 -0.62 -2.02
CA LEU A 150 -13.72 0.57 -1.77
C LEU A 150 -14.04 1.18 -0.39
N GLU A 151 -15.30 1.20 0.00
CA GLU A 151 -15.75 1.73 1.29
C GLU A 151 -15.21 0.91 2.47
N GLU A 152 -15.16 -0.41 2.33
CA GLU A 152 -14.55 -1.30 3.35
C GLU A 152 -13.05 -1.03 3.49
N VAL A 153 -12.34 -0.86 2.38
CA VAL A 153 -10.92 -0.51 2.40
C VAL A 153 -10.69 0.85 3.04
N ALA A 154 -11.50 1.85 2.68
CA ALA A 154 -11.43 3.19 3.25
C ALA A 154 -11.67 3.16 4.77
N ALA A 155 -12.64 2.39 5.23
CA ALA A 155 -12.95 2.26 6.66
C ALA A 155 -11.76 1.69 7.45
N ARG A 156 -11.10 0.62 6.96
CA ARG A 156 -9.93 0.07 7.66
C ARG A 156 -8.70 0.96 7.56
N ALA A 157 -8.54 1.71 6.47
CA ALA A 157 -7.51 2.73 6.35
C ALA A 157 -7.67 3.83 7.41
N LYS A 158 -8.90 4.27 7.64
CA LYS A 158 -9.22 5.27 8.68
C LYS A 158 -8.91 4.75 10.08
N ILE A 159 -9.23 3.48 10.36
CA ILE A 159 -8.90 2.84 11.64
C ILE A 159 -7.36 2.80 11.81
N ALA A 160 -6.61 2.45 10.77
CA ALA A 160 -5.15 2.46 10.82
C ALA A 160 -4.59 3.86 11.12
N ILE A 161 -5.14 4.91 10.50
CA ILE A 161 -4.78 6.30 10.82
C ILE A 161 -5.03 6.59 12.29
N ASP A 162 -6.20 6.24 12.81
CA ASP A 162 -6.56 6.52 14.20
C ASP A 162 -5.62 5.80 15.20
N GLU A 163 -5.11 4.63 14.85
CA GLU A 163 -4.13 3.90 15.67
C GLU A 163 -2.77 4.62 15.74
N ILE A 164 -2.34 5.26 14.67
CA ILE A 164 -0.99 5.89 14.62
C ILE A 164 -0.99 7.38 14.96
N VAL A 165 -2.11 8.06 14.92
CA VAL A 165 -2.23 9.49 15.21
C VAL A 165 -1.64 9.88 16.58
N PRO A 166 -1.81 9.11 17.67
CA PRO A 166 -1.17 9.45 18.94
C PRO A 166 0.35 9.57 18.85
N LEU A 167 1.02 8.74 18.05
CA LEU A 167 2.46 8.81 17.82
C LEU A 167 2.85 10.13 17.11
N LEU A 168 2.07 10.51 16.10
CA LEU A 168 2.28 11.78 15.39
C LEU A 168 2.11 12.98 16.32
N LYS A 169 1.08 12.96 17.17
CA LYS A 169 0.82 14.02 18.16
C LYS A 169 1.94 14.15 19.19
N ASP A 170 2.59 13.04 19.54
CA ASP A 170 3.76 13.02 20.40
C ASP A 170 5.04 13.50 19.69
N GLY A 171 4.95 13.90 18.43
CA GLY A 171 6.07 14.44 17.64
C GLY A 171 6.90 13.38 16.92
N HIS A 172 6.50 12.12 16.94
CA HIS A 172 7.22 11.04 16.25
C HIS A 172 6.88 10.99 14.76
N ASN A 173 7.90 10.81 13.92
CA ASN A 173 7.69 10.41 12.55
C ASN A 173 7.27 8.93 12.53
N VAL A 174 6.27 8.61 11.73
CA VAL A 174 5.76 7.24 11.56
C VAL A 174 5.96 6.82 10.11
N LEU A 175 6.49 5.62 9.90
CA LEU A 175 6.65 5.01 8.58
C LEU A 175 5.67 3.85 8.43
N LEU A 176 4.89 3.87 7.37
CA LEU A 176 4.04 2.76 6.95
C LEU A 176 4.57 2.20 5.63
N VAL A 177 4.90 0.91 5.62
CA VAL A 177 5.35 0.20 4.41
C VAL A 177 4.22 -0.70 3.93
N ALA A 178 3.69 -0.41 2.76
CA ALA A 178 2.50 -1.09 2.27
C ALA A 178 2.40 -1.08 0.73
N HIS A 179 1.22 -0.79 0.21
CA HIS A 179 0.87 -1.06 -1.19
C HIS A 179 0.21 0.16 -1.84
N ALA A 180 0.20 0.17 -3.18
CA ALA A 180 -0.26 1.32 -3.95
C ALA A 180 -1.69 1.74 -3.60
N HIS A 181 -2.67 0.83 -3.66
CA HIS A 181 -4.06 1.23 -3.47
C HIS A 181 -4.37 1.59 -2.02
N ILE A 182 -3.95 0.76 -1.05
CA ILE A 182 -4.23 1.06 0.37
C ILE A 182 -3.59 2.38 0.81
N LEU A 183 -2.36 2.69 0.39
CA LEU A 183 -1.70 3.94 0.76
C LEU A 183 -2.36 5.17 0.12
N ARG A 184 -2.81 5.05 -1.13
CA ARG A 184 -3.54 6.11 -1.82
C ARG A 184 -4.90 6.36 -1.18
N ILE A 185 -5.61 5.29 -0.82
CA ILE A 185 -6.89 5.36 -0.11
C ILE A 185 -6.68 5.96 1.30
N LEU A 186 -5.63 5.53 2.00
CA LEU A 186 -5.26 6.09 3.30
C LEU A 186 -5.03 7.60 3.20
N ALA A 187 -4.34 8.07 2.18
CA ALA A 187 -4.14 9.49 1.94
C ALA A 187 -5.47 10.23 1.76
N SER A 188 -6.44 9.64 1.05
CA SER A 188 -7.78 10.23 0.92
C SER A 188 -8.49 10.37 2.27
N GLN A 189 -8.35 9.37 3.13
CA GLN A 189 -8.94 9.39 4.48
C GLN A 189 -8.22 10.39 5.40
N TRP A 190 -6.91 10.53 5.26
CA TRP A 190 -6.15 11.58 5.94
C TRP A 190 -6.66 12.97 5.60
N LEU A 191 -6.95 13.22 4.32
CA LEU A 191 -7.48 14.49 3.84
C LEU A 191 -8.98 14.67 4.15
N GLY A 192 -9.69 13.61 4.50
CA GLY A 192 -11.14 13.66 4.73
C GLY A 192 -11.96 13.83 3.45
N VAL A 193 -11.46 13.34 2.32
CA VAL A 193 -12.15 13.38 1.02
C VAL A 193 -12.68 12.01 0.63
N ASP A 194 -13.51 11.96 -0.40
CA ASP A 194 -14.06 10.73 -0.95
C ASP A 194 -12.93 9.76 -1.36
N PRO A 195 -12.99 8.47 -1.01
CA PRO A 195 -11.94 7.51 -1.35
C PRO A 195 -11.71 7.35 -2.86
N HIS A 196 -12.67 7.67 -3.72
CA HIS A 196 -12.44 7.70 -5.18
C HIS A 196 -11.38 8.72 -5.60
N PHE A 197 -11.13 9.75 -4.79
CA PHE A 197 -10.03 10.70 -5.02
C PHE A 197 -8.67 10.00 -5.14
N ALA A 198 -8.49 8.86 -4.46
CA ALA A 198 -7.26 8.09 -4.45
C ALA A 198 -6.81 7.65 -5.85
N ARG A 199 -7.75 7.44 -6.79
CA ARG A 199 -7.44 7.11 -8.18
C ARG A 199 -6.59 8.18 -8.89
N LEU A 200 -6.63 9.42 -8.40
CA LEU A 200 -5.89 10.56 -8.96
C LEU A 200 -4.49 10.70 -8.37
N LEU A 201 -4.14 9.89 -7.39
CA LEU A 201 -2.83 9.87 -6.75
C LEU A 201 -2.00 8.72 -7.34
N ARG A 202 -0.95 9.04 -8.09
CA ARG A 202 0.00 8.04 -8.58
C ARG A 202 1.02 7.71 -7.49
N LEU A 203 1.32 6.43 -7.28
CA LEU A 203 2.35 5.98 -6.35
C LEU A 203 3.12 4.81 -6.96
N ASP A 204 4.36 5.04 -7.31
CA ASP A 204 5.23 4.05 -7.95
C ASP A 204 5.89 3.12 -6.94
N THR A 205 6.40 1.97 -7.40
CA THR A 205 7.09 1.01 -6.53
C THR A 205 8.30 1.66 -5.85
N ALA A 206 8.47 1.37 -4.56
CA ALA A 206 9.54 1.89 -3.70
C ALA A 206 9.63 3.43 -3.66
N HIS A 207 8.55 4.12 -4.01
CA HIS A 207 8.43 5.56 -3.80
C HIS A 207 7.72 5.84 -2.49
N TYR A 208 8.05 6.97 -1.88
CA TYR A 208 7.42 7.39 -0.63
C TYR A 208 6.66 8.70 -0.78
N SER A 209 5.70 8.89 0.10
CA SER A 209 4.91 10.11 0.20
C SER A 209 4.86 10.57 1.65
N VAL A 210 4.64 11.84 1.88
CA VAL A 210 4.62 12.43 3.22
C VAL A 210 3.31 13.16 3.45
N LEU A 211 2.63 12.73 4.49
CA LEU A 211 1.44 13.40 5.02
C LEU A 211 1.83 14.15 6.29
N SER A 212 1.23 15.30 6.51
CA SER A 212 1.53 16.11 7.69
C SER A 212 0.33 16.93 8.14
N VAL A 213 0.53 17.69 9.19
CA VAL A 213 -0.38 18.73 9.64
C VAL A 213 0.26 20.08 9.36
N TYR A 214 -0.45 20.95 8.67
CA TYR A 214 -0.01 22.31 8.36
C TYR A 214 -1.08 23.30 8.75
N LYS A 215 -0.76 24.19 9.69
CA LYS A 215 -1.69 25.21 10.22
C LYS A 215 -3.03 24.61 10.70
N GLY A 216 -2.98 23.42 11.28
CA GLY A 216 -4.15 22.72 11.79
C GLY A 216 -4.88 21.82 10.79
N ASP A 217 -4.51 21.86 9.52
CA ASP A 217 -5.12 21.03 8.47
C ASP A 217 -4.27 19.80 8.16
N ASN A 218 -4.92 18.69 7.89
CA ASN A 218 -4.27 17.51 7.34
C ASN A 218 -3.97 17.73 5.86
N VAL A 219 -2.69 17.61 5.49
CA VAL A 219 -2.23 17.91 4.13
C VAL A 219 -1.36 16.79 3.56
N ILE A 220 -1.21 16.79 2.23
CA ILE A 220 -0.13 16.07 1.54
C ILE A 220 1.03 17.05 1.43
N GLU A 221 2.17 16.73 2.03
CA GLU A 221 3.35 17.58 1.99
C GLU A 221 4.26 17.21 0.81
N ARG A 222 4.34 15.93 0.48
CA ARG A 222 5.15 15.40 -0.62
C ARG A 222 4.50 14.15 -1.17
N TRP A 223 4.52 13.99 -2.48
CA TRP A 223 3.90 12.82 -3.09
C TRP A 223 4.80 12.19 -4.15
N ASN A 224 4.92 10.85 -4.09
CA ASN A 224 5.64 10.02 -5.06
C ASN A 224 7.11 10.43 -5.25
N ALA A 225 7.83 10.52 -4.14
CA ALA A 225 9.25 10.89 -4.10
C ALA A 225 10.18 9.67 -4.17
#